data_170d0991458c4b1b40b2b2c9541fb53d
#
_entry.id   170d0991458c4b1b40b2b2c9541fb53d
#
_cell.length_a   1.000
_cell.length_b   1.000
_cell.length_c   1.000
_cell.angle_alpha   90.00
_cell.angle_beta   90.00
_cell.angle_gamma   90.00
#
_symmetry.space_group_name_H-M   'P 1'
#
loop_
_entity.id
_entity.type
_entity.pdbx_description
1 polymer ?
#
loop_
_entity_poly.entity_id
_entity_poly.type
_entity_poly.pdbx_seq_one_letter_code
_entity_poly.pdbx_strand_id
1 'polypeptide(L)'
;MKNLIINQTKQIIKTLISNIILFISLYITIFFSELSLRLITNISIFEIQAYLYDLYYSIIIFIFILLFKYHVIKSLIISILSLLYCLYNFYTIMQLENDIFFSLLTNNPIMLAYQLFLCLTPFILTLTILAISNQIYDHYHDRIIYIPIMILILYLISKPMPTRIHNYMVLDYKKHPSNTHSAAVYQDKSQRELIDVIEKLGYIIADITRYQNEKRITLAHEISEEEINNASNYLENHHPIIQTNEMTGIFEGKNLIMILCESLDDSVIDKEITPTLYKLKNQGISMNNHYAPLFINHTSDSEFISLTGIYPSQEYGSTYKYFADNNYPNAIANLFKEENYKTNAFHSYLEYFYNRDSMFPSLGFDEFYGASALGIEKEAGTLSGYQGFYKDINMIIQMFKYTDTTKPFFNYFISLSGHGVYKFTRPDLQDNIKILNNSNKYHNYPHEAKSYLAAQMLLDQALAKLLDQLEINDLLDDTVICLFSDHYPYGLSEEKTIELLLDNEYEYSKYHVPFIIYNPQIQPMQINKLTSTFDIYPTLANMFGFDITNSYTIGNDVFSDNESFVFFKDGSILTDNLYYDSSLDHIIFLSDDSDTTKLNMLKEKINDIKTYGQDIIRANLLY
;
A
#
# COMPACT_ATOMS: atom_id res chain seq x y z
N MET A 1 36.16 -22.36 54.50
CA MET A 1 34.93 -21.72 54.01
C MET A 1 35.20 -20.38 53.34
N LYS A 2 35.86 -19.40 53.98
CA LYS A 2 36.13 -18.06 53.39
C LYS A 2 36.96 -18.14 52.10
N ASN A 3 38.01 -18.93 52.02
CA ASN A 3 38.83 -19.10 50.82
C ASN A 3 38.07 -19.84 49.68
N LEU A 4 37.16 -20.75 49.99
CA LEU A 4 36.31 -21.42 49.00
C LEU A 4 35.33 -20.47 48.37
N ILE A 5 34.69 -19.59 49.16
CA ILE A 5 33.76 -18.57 48.70
C ILE A 5 34.50 -17.56 47.83
N ILE A 6 35.69 -17.11 48.24
CA ILE A 6 36.52 -16.16 47.46
C ILE A 6 36.90 -16.77 46.10
N ASN A 7 37.30 -18.05 46.06
CA ASN A 7 37.66 -18.71 44.81
C ASN A 7 36.46 -18.89 43.89
N GLN A 8 35.28 -19.28 44.42
CA GLN A 8 34.05 -19.37 43.65
C GLN A 8 33.61 -18.02 43.08
N THR A 9 33.69 -16.94 43.89
CA THR A 9 33.36 -15.59 43.42
C THR A 9 34.29 -15.13 42.30
N LYS A 10 35.62 -15.35 42.44
CA LYS A 10 36.58 -15.00 41.37
C LYS A 10 36.29 -15.75 40.07
N GLN A 11 35.86 -17.00 40.17
CA GLN A 11 35.57 -17.83 39.02
C GLN A 11 34.29 -17.39 38.31
N ILE A 12 33.22 -17.06 39.07
CA ILE A 12 31.98 -16.47 38.53
C ILE A 12 32.29 -15.20 37.77
N ILE A 13 33.12 -14.32 38.36
CA ILE A 13 33.51 -13.04 37.71
C ILE A 13 34.28 -13.30 36.40
N LYS A 14 35.23 -14.24 36.38
CA LYS A 14 35.97 -14.59 35.14
C LYS A 14 35.05 -15.13 34.06
N THR A 15 34.10 -16.02 34.40
CA THR A 15 33.11 -16.54 33.45
C THR A 15 32.21 -15.44 32.89
N LEU A 16 31.77 -14.53 33.77
CA LEU A 16 30.95 -13.39 33.35
C LEU A 16 31.70 -12.49 32.38
N ILE A 17 32.92 -12.09 32.71
CA ILE A 17 33.78 -11.25 31.86
C ILE A 17 34.01 -11.95 30.52
N SER A 18 34.31 -13.23 30.50
CA SER A 18 34.55 -13.96 29.26
C SER A 18 33.31 -14.04 28.37
N ASN A 19 32.11 -14.24 28.94
CA ASN A 19 30.87 -14.21 28.14
C ASN A 19 30.51 -12.81 27.64
N ILE A 20 30.82 -11.76 28.41
CA ILE A 20 30.68 -10.38 27.95
C ILE A 20 31.60 -10.14 26.75
N ILE A 21 32.84 -10.61 26.79
CA ILE A 21 33.78 -10.48 25.67
C ILE A 21 33.29 -11.26 24.45
N LEU A 22 32.71 -12.46 24.63
CA LEU A 22 32.07 -13.23 23.54
C LEU A 22 30.91 -12.49 22.92
N PHE A 23 30.06 -11.87 23.73
CA PHE A 23 28.96 -11.05 23.23
C PHE A 23 29.47 -9.83 22.46
N ILE A 24 30.44 -9.12 23.01
CA ILE A 24 31.07 -7.96 22.36
C ILE A 24 31.67 -8.37 21.02
N SER A 25 32.32 -9.53 20.92
CA SER A 25 32.91 -9.99 19.66
C SER A 25 31.86 -10.28 18.60
N LEU A 26 30.72 -10.87 18.96
CA LEU A 26 29.60 -11.09 18.07
C LEU A 26 28.98 -9.77 17.61
N TYR A 27 28.68 -8.87 18.56
CA TYR A 27 28.10 -7.57 18.24
C TYR A 27 29.00 -6.71 17.35
N ILE A 28 30.30 -6.70 17.63
CA ILE A 28 31.29 -6.01 16.81
C ILE A 28 31.28 -6.52 15.37
N THR A 29 31.17 -7.83 15.16
CA THR A 29 31.05 -8.39 13.81
C THR A 29 29.88 -7.80 13.08
N ILE A 30 28.70 -7.84 13.68
CA ILE A 30 27.45 -7.37 13.06
C ILE A 30 27.52 -5.87 12.82
N PHE A 31 27.91 -5.09 13.84
CA PHE A 31 28.03 -3.62 13.75
C PHE A 31 29.01 -3.16 12.66
N PHE A 32 30.23 -3.72 12.63
CA PHE A 32 31.21 -3.31 11.61
C PHE A 32 30.86 -3.86 10.23
N SER A 33 30.16 -4.98 10.13
CA SER A 33 29.62 -5.46 8.87
C SER A 33 28.56 -4.51 8.32
N GLU A 34 27.59 -4.07 9.14
CA GLU A 34 26.60 -3.07 8.77
C GLU A 34 27.29 -1.76 8.34
N LEU A 35 28.25 -1.27 9.13
CA LEU A 35 28.99 -0.07 8.81
C LEU A 35 29.76 -0.19 7.47
N SER A 36 30.42 -1.33 7.25
CA SER A 36 31.15 -1.60 6.01
C SER A 36 30.24 -1.62 4.78
N LEU A 37 29.07 -2.26 4.92
CA LEU A 37 28.06 -2.31 3.87
C LEU A 37 27.54 -0.91 3.54
N ARG A 38 27.22 -0.10 4.54
CA ARG A 38 26.77 1.29 4.36
C ARG A 38 27.81 2.15 3.65
N LEU A 39 29.09 1.98 3.99
CA LEU A 39 30.20 2.67 3.32
C LEU A 39 30.36 2.24 1.86
N ILE A 40 30.22 0.95 1.57
CA ILE A 40 30.34 0.42 0.21
C ILE A 40 29.16 0.87 -0.66
N THR A 41 27.94 0.84 -0.13
CA THR A 41 26.71 1.19 -0.85
C THR A 41 26.36 2.67 -0.81
N ASN A 42 27.23 3.50 -0.18
CA ASN A 42 27.03 4.95 -0.02
C ASN A 42 25.71 5.34 0.68
N ILE A 43 25.28 4.50 1.63
CA ILE A 43 24.09 4.73 2.46
C ILE A 43 24.50 5.46 3.75
N SER A 44 23.58 6.27 4.33
CA SER A 44 23.85 7.03 5.55
C SER A 44 24.36 6.15 6.70
N ILE A 45 25.52 6.52 7.27
CA ILE A 45 26.14 5.84 8.42
C ILE A 45 25.60 6.33 9.77
N PHE A 46 24.72 7.34 9.79
CA PHE A 46 24.27 8.00 11.03
C PHE A 46 22.90 7.51 11.54
N GLU A 47 22.36 6.43 10.96
CA GLU A 47 21.08 5.87 11.38
C GLU A 47 21.21 4.99 12.64
N ILE A 48 21.01 5.60 13.81
CA ILE A 48 21.15 4.94 15.12
C ILE A 48 20.22 3.71 15.24
N GLN A 49 19.07 3.73 14.59
CA GLN A 49 18.08 2.67 14.68
C GLN A 49 18.58 1.36 14.07
N ALA A 50 19.28 1.40 12.94
CA ALA A 50 19.88 0.22 12.33
C ALA A 50 20.82 -0.50 13.32
N TYR A 51 21.69 0.26 13.99
CA TYR A 51 22.63 -0.30 14.98
C TYR A 51 21.94 -0.82 16.26
N LEU A 52 20.78 -0.28 16.62
CA LEU A 52 19.96 -0.83 17.72
C LEU A 52 19.33 -2.17 17.33
N TYR A 53 18.94 -2.36 16.08
CA TYR A 53 18.50 -3.66 15.57
C TYR A 53 19.64 -4.68 15.55
N ASP A 54 20.83 -4.28 15.10
CA ASP A 54 22.03 -5.13 15.16
C ASP A 54 22.32 -5.60 16.59
N LEU A 55 22.22 -4.70 17.55
CA LEU A 55 22.37 -5.02 18.97
C LEU A 55 21.31 -6.03 19.43
N TYR A 56 20.05 -5.82 19.06
CA TYR A 56 18.94 -6.70 19.40
C TYR A 56 19.13 -8.12 18.87
N TYR A 57 19.45 -8.27 17.58
CA TYR A 57 19.71 -9.59 16.99
C TYR A 57 20.97 -10.25 17.54
N SER A 58 22.00 -9.47 17.83
CA SER A 58 23.19 -9.96 18.50
C SER A 58 22.88 -10.58 19.87
N ILE A 59 21.98 -9.96 20.63
CA ILE A 59 21.50 -10.50 21.92
C ILE A 59 20.77 -11.83 21.71
N ILE A 60 19.87 -11.92 20.74
CA ILE A 60 19.11 -13.15 20.45
C ILE A 60 20.07 -14.29 20.08
N ILE A 61 20.95 -14.07 19.13
CA ILE A 61 21.93 -15.07 18.67
C ILE A 61 22.81 -15.51 19.84
N PHE A 62 23.27 -14.56 20.64
CA PHE A 62 24.15 -14.86 21.77
C PHE A 62 23.48 -15.72 22.84
N ILE A 63 22.16 -15.56 23.06
CA ILE A 63 21.41 -16.42 23.98
C ILE A 63 21.46 -17.87 23.54
N PHE A 64 21.28 -18.16 22.24
CA PHE A 64 21.41 -19.51 21.71
C PHE A 64 22.83 -20.04 21.88
N ILE A 65 23.86 -19.20 21.72
CA ILE A 65 25.27 -19.57 21.93
C ILE A 65 25.53 -19.90 23.41
N LEU A 66 24.87 -19.25 24.35
CA LEU A 66 25.00 -19.56 25.79
C LEU A 66 24.52 -20.96 26.19
N LEU A 67 23.67 -21.61 25.36
CA LEU A 67 23.24 -23.00 25.60
C LEU A 67 24.39 -24.01 25.50
N PHE A 68 25.47 -23.69 24.82
CA PHE A 68 26.63 -24.57 24.71
C PHE A 68 27.48 -24.52 25.96
N LYS A 69 27.90 -25.70 26.41
CA LYS A 69 28.60 -25.89 27.67
C LYS A 69 30.04 -25.32 27.64
N TYR A 70 30.76 -25.57 26.54
CA TYR A 70 32.19 -25.28 26.47
C TYR A 70 32.48 -23.95 25.85
N HIS A 71 33.35 -23.15 26.48
CA HIS A 71 33.71 -21.81 25.94
C HIS A 71 34.35 -21.88 24.56
N VAL A 72 35.21 -22.88 24.35
CA VAL A 72 35.86 -23.11 23.04
C VAL A 72 34.82 -23.34 21.93
N ILE A 73 33.75 -24.10 22.24
CA ILE A 73 32.66 -24.34 21.29
C ILE A 73 31.91 -23.04 21.00
N LYS A 74 31.63 -22.22 22.02
CA LYS A 74 31.00 -20.89 21.82
C LYS A 74 31.85 -19.99 20.93
N SER A 75 33.17 -19.94 21.21
CA SER A 75 34.11 -19.15 20.39
C SER A 75 34.16 -19.65 18.95
N LEU A 76 34.15 -20.95 18.73
CA LEU A 76 34.13 -21.57 17.40
C LEU A 76 32.85 -21.23 16.65
N ILE A 77 31.70 -21.34 17.31
CA ILE A 77 30.39 -20.98 16.71
C ILE A 77 30.38 -19.52 16.32
N ILE A 78 30.83 -18.61 17.18
CA ILE A 78 30.91 -17.18 16.85
C ILE A 78 31.85 -16.94 15.67
N SER A 79 33.00 -17.60 15.62
CA SER A 79 33.94 -17.48 14.49
C SER A 79 33.33 -17.92 13.17
N ILE A 80 32.63 -19.08 13.17
CA ILE A 80 31.97 -19.61 11.98
C ILE A 80 30.82 -18.68 11.55
N LEU A 81 29.97 -18.26 12.48
CA LEU A 81 28.85 -17.35 12.17
C LEU A 81 29.37 -16.01 11.63
N SER A 82 30.44 -15.46 12.24
CA SER A 82 31.07 -14.21 11.78
C SER A 82 31.62 -14.33 10.38
N LEU A 83 32.28 -15.44 10.05
CA LEU A 83 32.78 -15.69 8.70
C LEU A 83 31.64 -15.82 7.69
N LEU A 84 30.64 -16.65 8.01
CA LEU A 84 29.48 -16.86 7.15
C LEU A 84 28.72 -15.55 6.91
N TYR A 85 28.56 -14.73 7.94
CA TYR A 85 27.89 -13.44 7.82
C TYR A 85 28.68 -12.46 6.94
N CYS A 86 30.01 -12.39 7.11
CA CYS A 86 30.86 -11.56 6.26
C CYS A 86 30.86 -12.02 4.79
N LEU A 87 30.89 -13.34 4.53
CA LEU A 87 30.80 -13.90 3.19
C LEU A 87 29.41 -13.67 2.57
N TYR A 88 28.36 -13.79 3.35
CA TYR A 88 27.00 -13.50 2.91
C TYR A 88 26.84 -12.02 2.55
N ASN A 89 27.36 -11.11 3.36
CA ASN A 89 27.34 -9.68 3.06
C ASN A 89 28.10 -9.35 1.78
N PHE A 90 29.24 -9.99 1.55
CA PHE A 90 29.96 -9.85 0.28
C PHE A 90 29.13 -10.36 -0.90
N TYR A 91 28.46 -11.51 -0.75
CA TYR A 91 27.55 -12.03 -1.76
C TYR A 91 26.36 -11.07 -2.01
N THR A 92 25.78 -10.47 -0.97
CA THR A 92 24.68 -9.50 -1.08
C THR A 92 25.13 -8.27 -1.87
N ILE A 93 26.34 -7.75 -1.62
CA ILE A 93 26.91 -6.65 -2.41
C ILE A 93 27.01 -7.07 -3.88
N MET A 94 27.53 -8.28 -4.14
CA MET A 94 27.66 -8.80 -5.50
C MET A 94 26.31 -8.94 -6.22
N GLN A 95 25.22 -9.22 -5.51
CA GLN A 95 23.88 -9.28 -6.07
C GLN A 95 23.25 -7.90 -6.29
N LEU A 96 23.42 -6.98 -5.35
CA LEU A 96 22.93 -5.60 -5.47
C LEU A 96 23.61 -4.82 -6.60
N GLU A 97 24.86 -5.18 -6.95
CA GLU A 97 25.66 -4.50 -7.97
C GLU A 97 25.43 -5.06 -9.39
N ASN A 98 24.72 -6.18 -9.55
CA ASN A 98 24.65 -6.87 -10.85
C ASN A 98 23.95 -6.08 -11.98
N ASP A 99 23.19 -5.03 -11.67
CA ASP A 99 22.42 -4.35 -12.72
C ASP A 99 22.99 -3.02 -13.25
N ILE A 100 23.79 -2.27 -12.54
CA ILE A 100 24.30 -0.98 -13.07
C ILE A 100 25.75 -0.63 -12.65
N PHE A 101 26.15 -0.93 -11.44
CA PHE A 101 27.47 -0.56 -10.93
C PHE A 101 28.58 -1.52 -11.33
N PHE A 102 28.22 -2.76 -11.66
CA PHE A 102 29.16 -3.86 -11.91
C PHE A 102 29.92 -3.73 -13.23
N SER A 103 29.33 -3.14 -14.25
CA SER A 103 30.04 -2.88 -15.51
C SER A 103 31.21 -1.90 -15.35
N LEU A 104 31.15 -1.04 -14.34
CA LEU A 104 32.21 -0.08 -14.00
C LEU A 104 33.24 -0.65 -12.99
N LEU A 105 32.82 -1.55 -12.11
CA LEU A 105 33.64 -2.08 -11.00
C LEU A 105 34.32 -3.42 -11.33
N THR A 106 33.69 -4.29 -12.14
CA THR A 106 34.27 -5.59 -12.56
C THR A 106 35.54 -5.43 -13.40
N ASN A 107 35.75 -4.26 -13.99
CA ASN A 107 36.96 -3.95 -14.71
C ASN A 107 38.12 -3.43 -13.81
N ASN A 108 37.88 -3.31 -12.49
CA ASN A 108 38.92 -2.84 -11.57
C ASN A 108 39.15 -3.84 -10.42
N PRO A 109 40.12 -4.78 -10.55
CA PRO A 109 40.43 -5.77 -9.54
C PRO A 109 40.85 -5.19 -8.18
N ILE A 110 41.33 -3.95 -8.15
CA ILE A 110 41.74 -3.28 -6.92
C ILE A 110 40.52 -2.91 -6.10
N MET A 111 39.43 -2.48 -6.74
CA MET A 111 38.19 -2.12 -6.07
C MET A 111 37.49 -3.36 -5.48
N LEU A 112 37.45 -4.47 -6.21
CA LEU A 112 36.92 -5.75 -5.72
C LEU A 112 37.73 -6.24 -4.49
N ALA A 113 39.05 -6.15 -4.54
CA ALA A 113 39.92 -6.50 -3.41
C ALA A 113 39.65 -5.61 -2.18
N TYR A 114 39.41 -4.33 -2.39
CA TYR A 114 39.09 -3.37 -1.34
C TYR A 114 37.72 -3.69 -0.68
N GLN A 115 36.71 -3.98 -1.46
CA GLN A 115 35.37 -4.40 -0.95
C GLN A 115 35.46 -5.70 -0.14
N LEU A 116 36.16 -6.71 -0.66
CA LEU A 116 36.40 -7.97 0.07
C LEU A 116 37.15 -7.73 1.38
N PHE A 117 38.14 -6.86 1.36
CA PHE A 117 38.91 -6.48 2.57
C PHE A 117 37.99 -5.82 3.60
N LEU A 118 37.15 -4.86 3.19
CA LEU A 118 36.18 -4.21 4.09
C LEU A 118 35.18 -5.22 4.68
N CYS A 119 34.65 -6.14 3.87
CA CYS A 119 33.72 -7.16 4.33
C CYS A 119 34.36 -8.17 5.30
N LEU A 120 35.65 -8.50 5.15
CA LEU A 120 36.35 -9.44 6.03
C LEU A 120 36.97 -8.79 7.27
N THR A 121 37.13 -7.48 7.30
CA THR A 121 37.69 -6.76 8.47
C THR A 121 36.94 -7.06 9.78
N PRO A 122 35.59 -7.09 9.84
CA PRO A 122 34.87 -7.44 11.05
C PRO A 122 35.19 -8.85 11.55
N PHE A 123 35.37 -9.82 10.64
CA PHE A 123 35.74 -11.20 11.01
C PHE A 123 37.15 -11.26 11.63
N ILE A 124 38.14 -10.56 11.05
CA ILE A 124 39.51 -10.52 11.59
C ILE A 124 39.50 -9.91 12.99
N LEU A 125 38.76 -8.81 13.19
CA LEU A 125 38.61 -8.15 14.48
C LEU A 125 37.97 -9.10 15.51
N THR A 126 36.95 -9.85 15.11
CA THR A 126 36.28 -10.85 15.94
C THR A 126 37.24 -11.95 16.38
N LEU A 127 38.04 -12.51 15.47
CA LEU A 127 39.05 -13.53 15.82
C LEU A 127 40.04 -13.01 16.85
N THR A 128 40.48 -11.75 16.74
CA THR A 128 41.40 -11.13 17.70
C THR A 128 40.76 -11.05 19.09
N ILE A 129 39.51 -10.59 19.17
CA ILE A 129 38.80 -10.49 20.46
C ILE A 129 38.51 -11.85 21.05
N LEU A 130 38.18 -12.87 20.25
CA LEU A 130 37.98 -14.25 20.71
C LEU A 130 39.24 -14.88 21.25
N ALA A 131 40.40 -14.59 20.63
CA ALA A 131 41.70 -15.06 21.15
C ALA A 131 41.98 -14.50 22.56
N ILE A 132 41.69 -13.21 22.79
CA ILE A 132 41.78 -12.59 24.12
C ILE A 132 40.80 -13.24 25.09
N SER A 133 39.55 -13.48 24.69
CA SER A 133 38.54 -14.14 25.52
C SER A 133 38.98 -15.55 25.94
N ASN A 134 39.55 -16.33 25.02
CA ASN A 134 40.05 -17.68 25.31
C ASN A 134 41.24 -17.71 26.28
N GLN A 135 42.06 -16.66 26.30
CA GLN A 135 43.15 -16.55 27.30
C GLN A 135 42.67 -16.22 28.71
N ILE A 136 41.52 -15.52 28.83
CA ILE A 136 40.96 -15.14 30.15
C ILE A 136 40.18 -16.29 30.79
N TYR A 137 39.69 -17.22 29.98
CA TYR A 137 38.78 -18.28 30.42
C TYR A 137 39.55 -19.48 31.04
N ASP A 138 39.31 -19.76 32.30
CA ASP A 138 39.75 -20.99 32.98
C ASP A 138 38.61 -22.02 33.01
N HIS A 139 38.91 -23.28 32.80
CA HIS A 139 38.06 -24.45 32.50
C HIS A 139 37.02 -24.84 33.56
N TYR A 140 36.21 -23.96 34.15
CA TYR A 140 35.19 -24.38 35.13
C TYR A 140 33.74 -23.97 34.77
N HIS A 141 32.81 -24.86 35.15
CA HIS A 141 31.40 -24.79 34.75
C HIS A 141 30.47 -24.33 35.84
N ASP A 142 29.55 -23.40 35.54
CA ASP A 142 28.28 -23.28 36.24
C ASP A 142 27.13 -22.93 35.29
N ARG A 143 26.26 -23.92 35.04
CA ARG A 143 25.05 -23.76 34.21
C ARG A 143 23.93 -22.99 34.89
N ILE A 144 23.98 -22.84 36.23
CA ILE A 144 22.83 -22.37 37.05
C ILE A 144 22.55 -20.88 36.87
N ILE A 145 23.56 -20.08 36.54
CA ILE A 145 23.40 -18.60 36.41
C ILE A 145 22.66 -18.18 35.13
N TYR A 146 22.63 -19.03 34.10
CA TYR A 146 22.05 -18.67 32.81
C TYR A 146 20.55 -18.86 32.72
N ILE A 147 19.96 -19.74 33.55
CA ILE A 147 18.52 -20.04 33.51
C ILE A 147 17.66 -18.83 33.83
N PRO A 148 17.91 -18.02 34.89
CA PRO A 148 17.13 -16.81 35.16
C PRO A 148 17.30 -15.72 34.09
N ILE A 149 18.52 -15.59 33.56
CA ILE A 149 18.80 -14.62 32.49
C ILE A 149 18.09 -15.04 31.20
N MET A 150 18.09 -16.31 30.87
CA MET A 150 17.39 -16.87 29.72
C MET A 150 15.86 -16.70 29.83
N ILE A 151 15.30 -16.93 31.02
CA ILE A 151 13.87 -16.71 31.30
C ILE A 151 13.52 -15.22 31.19
N LEU A 152 14.34 -14.32 31.72
CA LEU A 152 14.14 -12.88 31.62
C LEU A 152 14.18 -12.40 30.16
N ILE A 153 15.08 -12.93 29.36
CA ILE A 153 15.26 -12.55 27.96
C ILE A 153 14.15 -13.17 27.09
N LEU A 154 13.76 -14.43 27.32
CA LEU A 154 12.58 -15.02 26.68
C LEU A 154 11.32 -14.25 27.04
N TYR A 155 11.19 -13.74 28.27
CA TYR A 155 10.10 -12.87 28.67
C TYR A 155 10.15 -11.50 27.96
N LEU A 156 11.33 -10.92 27.77
CA LEU A 156 11.49 -9.67 27.00
C LEU A 156 11.21 -9.85 25.52
N ILE A 157 11.58 -11.01 24.95
CA ILE A 157 11.31 -11.37 23.54
C ILE A 157 9.84 -11.73 23.33
N SER A 158 9.16 -12.30 24.33
CA SER A 158 7.73 -12.65 24.24
C SER A 158 6.79 -11.44 24.25
N LYS A 159 7.28 -10.25 24.59
CA LYS A 159 6.50 -9.02 24.42
C LYS A 159 6.51 -8.57 22.95
N PRO A 160 5.35 -8.17 22.39
CA PRO A 160 5.15 -8.03 20.96
C PRO A 160 6.01 -6.92 20.33
N MET A 161 7.29 -7.24 20.11
CA MET A 161 8.15 -6.43 19.26
C MET A 161 7.82 -6.59 17.76
N PRO A 162 7.34 -7.75 17.27
CA PRO A 162 6.91 -7.89 15.88
C PRO A 162 5.84 -6.90 15.44
N THR A 163 4.87 -6.61 16.31
CA THR A 163 3.82 -5.59 16.02
C THR A 163 4.36 -4.17 16.05
N ARG A 164 5.35 -3.87 16.89
CA ARG A 164 6.01 -2.56 16.87
C ARG A 164 6.94 -2.39 15.66
N ILE A 165 7.65 -3.43 15.26
CA ILE A 165 8.48 -3.43 14.05
C ILE A 165 7.57 -3.28 12.82
N HIS A 166 6.49 -4.05 12.72
CA HIS A 166 5.54 -3.95 11.62
C HIS A 166 4.84 -2.58 11.61
N ASN A 167 4.36 -2.11 12.75
CA ASN A 167 3.76 -0.77 12.87
C ASN A 167 4.78 0.35 12.68
N TYR A 168 6.04 0.13 13.05
CA TYR A 168 7.11 1.08 12.81
C TYR A 168 7.50 1.12 11.34
N MET A 169 7.63 -0.02 10.68
CA MET A 169 7.85 -0.10 9.22
C MET A 169 6.71 0.59 8.46
N VAL A 170 5.46 0.36 8.84
CA VAL A 170 4.27 1.00 8.24
C VAL A 170 4.17 2.49 8.60
N LEU A 171 4.53 2.88 9.84
CA LEU A 171 4.46 4.27 10.31
C LEU A 171 5.65 5.10 9.82
N ASP A 172 6.85 4.52 9.71
CA ASP A 172 8.03 5.23 9.26
C ASP A 172 8.06 5.38 7.74
N TYR A 173 7.56 4.39 7.01
CA TYR A 173 7.26 4.51 5.58
C TYR A 173 6.24 5.63 5.29
N LYS A 174 5.28 5.85 6.20
CA LYS A 174 4.35 6.99 6.18
C LYS A 174 4.99 8.31 6.64
N LYS A 175 6.08 8.28 7.42
CA LYS A 175 6.70 9.48 8.03
C LYS A 175 7.83 10.09 7.20
N HIS A 176 8.51 9.31 6.39
CA HIS A 176 9.67 9.78 5.63
C HIS A 176 9.57 9.27 4.19
N PRO A 177 8.92 10.03 3.28
CA PRO A 177 9.21 9.88 1.87
C PRO A 177 10.70 10.20 1.71
N SER A 178 11.45 9.21 1.22
CA SER A 178 12.91 9.29 1.13
C SER A 178 13.36 10.60 0.48
N ASN A 179 14.28 11.29 1.10
CA ASN A 179 15.12 12.32 0.47
C ASN A 179 16.07 11.60 -0.51
N THR A 180 15.53 11.14 -1.64
CA THR A 180 16.25 10.29 -2.56
C THR A 180 17.00 11.09 -3.61
N HIS A 181 18.20 11.57 -3.26
CA HIS A 181 19.22 11.82 -4.28
C HIS A 181 19.75 10.52 -4.89
N SER A 182 19.55 9.38 -4.21
CA SER A 182 19.99 8.05 -4.65
C SER A 182 18.94 7.29 -5.47
N ALA A 183 17.64 7.58 -5.35
CA ALA A 183 16.58 6.87 -6.07
C ALA A 183 16.63 7.04 -7.61
N ALA A 184 17.24 8.10 -8.09
CA ALA A 184 17.43 8.32 -9.53
C ALA A 184 18.41 7.34 -10.20
N VAL A 185 19.16 6.56 -9.40
CA VAL A 185 20.19 5.64 -9.90
C VAL A 185 19.68 4.20 -10.02
N TYR A 186 18.58 3.84 -9.33
CA TYR A 186 18.08 2.46 -9.31
C TYR A 186 16.80 2.32 -10.12
N GLN A 187 16.86 1.60 -11.22
CA GLN A 187 15.72 1.35 -12.13
C GLN A 187 14.78 0.26 -11.62
N ASP A 188 15.26 -0.65 -10.77
CA ASP A 188 14.44 -1.74 -10.24
C ASP A 188 13.79 -1.37 -8.90
N LYS A 189 12.50 -1.58 -8.84
CA LYS A 189 11.64 -1.25 -7.72
C LYS A 189 11.89 -2.09 -6.47
N SER A 190 12.09 -3.41 -6.64
CA SER A 190 12.37 -4.30 -5.51
C SER A 190 13.65 -3.89 -4.78
N GLN A 191 14.62 -3.34 -5.53
CA GLN A 191 15.84 -2.78 -5.01
C GLN A 191 15.62 -1.46 -4.25
N ARG A 192 14.72 -0.59 -4.71
CA ARG A 192 14.40 0.68 -4.02
C ARG A 192 13.75 0.44 -2.66
N GLU A 193 12.75 -0.44 -2.60
CA GLU A 193 12.11 -0.83 -1.32
C GLU A 193 13.14 -1.43 -0.35
N LEU A 194 14.04 -2.26 -0.84
CA LEU A 194 15.09 -2.89 -0.06
C LEU A 194 16.09 -1.86 0.47
N ILE A 195 16.48 -0.89 -0.35
CA ILE A 195 17.39 0.20 0.04
C ILE A 195 16.77 1.06 1.15
N ASP A 196 15.50 1.43 1.03
CA ASP A 196 14.79 2.19 2.07
C ASP A 196 14.77 1.43 3.41
N VAL A 197 14.56 0.11 3.39
CA VAL A 197 14.63 -0.73 4.58
C VAL A 197 16.06 -0.80 5.14
N ILE A 198 17.06 -0.94 4.27
CA ILE A 198 18.48 -0.96 4.68
C ILE A 198 18.87 0.38 5.32
N GLU A 199 18.51 1.50 4.69
CA GLU A 199 18.82 2.83 5.23
C GLU A 199 18.32 3.01 6.66
N LYS A 200 17.09 2.61 6.91
CA LYS A 200 16.39 2.88 8.18
C LYS A 200 16.61 1.82 9.24
N LEU A 201 16.62 0.56 8.85
CA LEU A 201 16.52 -0.57 9.77
C LEU A 201 17.73 -1.52 9.72
N GLY A 202 18.65 -1.30 8.77
CA GLY A 202 19.86 -2.09 8.60
C GLY A 202 19.68 -3.36 7.79
N TYR A 203 20.80 -3.99 7.44
CA TYR A 203 20.83 -5.13 6.52
C TYR A 203 20.16 -6.39 7.07
N ILE A 204 20.26 -6.66 8.37
CA ILE A 204 19.60 -7.84 8.98
C ILE A 204 18.09 -7.77 8.82
N ILE A 205 17.50 -6.60 9.07
CA ILE A 205 16.04 -6.41 8.91
C ILE A 205 15.67 -6.48 7.45
N ALA A 206 16.47 -5.91 6.55
CA ALA A 206 16.24 -5.98 5.11
C ALA A 206 16.21 -7.43 4.61
N ASP A 207 17.16 -8.27 5.05
CA ASP A 207 17.20 -9.69 4.69
C ASP A 207 16.00 -10.48 5.23
N ILE A 208 15.60 -10.22 6.47
CA ILE A 208 14.41 -10.85 7.04
C ILE A 208 13.16 -10.40 6.26
N THR A 209 13.06 -9.12 5.92
CA THR A 209 11.94 -8.58 5.15
C THR A 209 11.89 -9.18 3.75
N ARG A 210 13.05 -9.27 3.07
CA ARG A 210 13.17 -9.92 1.76
C ARG A 210 12.72 -11.38 1.82
N TYR A 211 13.25 -12.17 2.76
CA TYR A 211 12.85 -13.57 2.92
C TYR A 211 11.36 -13.73 3.21
N GLN A 212 10.78 -12.86 4.06
CA GLN A 212 9.35 -12.89 4.34
C GLN A 212 8.51 -12.52 3.12
N ASN A 213 8.95 -11.55 2.31
CA ASN A 213 8.27 -11.16 1.08
C ASN A 213 8.35 -12.28 0.03
N GLU A 214 9.53 -12.87 -0.20
CA GLU A 214 9.71 -14.01 -1.10
C GLU A 214 8.82 -15.20 -0.72
N LYS A 215 8.76 -15.50 0.58
CA LYS A 215 7.88 -16.56 1.09
C LYS A 215 6.40 -16.23 0.88
N ARG A 216 5.98 -14.97 1.09
CA ARG A 216 4.60 -14.54 0.85
C ARG A 216 4.24 -14.59 -0.64
N ILE A 217 5.13 -14.17 -1.53
CA ILE A 217 4.94 -14.27 -2.98
C ILE A 217 4.78 -15.75 -3.37
N THR A 218 5.66 -16.63 -2.88
CA THR A 218 5.57 -18.06 -3.14
C THR A 218 4.23 -18.62 -2.69
N LEU A 219 3.81 -18.34 -1.44
CA LEU A 219 2.53 -18.80 -0.91
C LEU A 219 1.33 -18.22 -1.67
N ALA A 220 1.41 -16.98 -2.13
CA ALA A 220 0.35 -16.36 -2.91
C ALA A 220 0.13 -17.07 -4.25
N HIS A 221 1.19 -17.57 -4.88
CA HIS A 221 1.14 -18.29 -6.15
C HIS A 221 1.06 -19.83 -6.02
N GLU A 222 1.14 -20.36 -4.80
CA GLU A 222 0.87 -21.79 -4.55
C GLU A 222 -0.64 -22.05 -4.68
N ILE A 223 -1.06 -22.70 -5.77
CA ILE A 223 -2.44 -23.07 -6.04
C ILE A 223 -2.48 -24.51 -6.56
N SER A 224 -3.43 -25.31 -6.09
CA SER A 224 -3.58 -26.70 -6.48
C SER A 224 -4.30 -26.84 -7.84
N GLU A 225 -4.10 -27.97 -8.53
CA GLU A 225 -4.84 -28.27 -9.78
C GLU A 225 -6.37 -28.28 -9.55
N GLU A 226 -6.84 -28.70 -8.38
CA GLU A 226 -8.25 -28.70 -8.03
C GLU A 226 -8.79 -27.26 -7.92
N GLU A 227 -8.08 -26.36 -7.23
CA GLU A 227 -8.45 -24.94 -7.12
C GLU A 227 -8.46 -24.28 -8.50
N ILE A 228 -7.45 -24.55 -9.36
CA ILE A 228 -7.39 -24.04 -10.74
C ILE A 228 -8.61 -24.51 -11.54
N ASN A 229 -8.94 -25.80 -11.49
CA ASN A 229 -10.07 -26.35 -12.23
C ASN A 229 -11.40 -25.76 -11.74
N ASN A 230 -11.57 -25.59 -10.42
CA ASN A 230 -12.78 -25.00 -9.87
C ASN A 230 -12.92 -23.53 -10.28
N ALA A 231 -11.83 -22.75 -10.21
CA ALA A 231 -11.82 -21.36 -10.65
C ALA A 231 -12.08 -21.21 -12.15
N SER A 232 -11.50 -22.09 -12.98
CA SER A 232 -11.75 -22.12 -14.43
C SER A 232 -13.21 -22.42 -14.75
N ASN A 233 -13.79 -23.45 -14.11
CA ASN A 233 -15.20 -23.80 -14.27
C ASN A 233 -16.13 -22.67 -13.82
N TYR A 234 -15.77 -21.98 -12.72
CA TYR A 234 -16.51 -20.82 -12.25
C TYR A 234 -16.46 -19.69 -13.27
N LEU A 235 -15.29 -19.36 -13.79
CA LEU A 235 -15.08 -18.32 -14.81
C LEU A 235 -15.90 -18.59 -16.08
N GLU A 236 -15.88 -19.83 -16.61
CA GLU A 236 -16.63 -20.23 -17.79
C GLU A 236 -18.16 -20.11 -17.64
N ASN A 237 -18.69 -20.18 -16.43
CA ASN A 237 -20.12 -20.14 -16.16
C ASN A 237 -20.62 -18.80 -15.60
N HIS A 238 -19.71 -17.82 -15.37
CA HIS A 238 -20.07 -16.54 -14.74
C HIS A 238 -19.65 -15.36 -15.63
N HIS A 239 -20.34 -15.20 -16.74
CA HIS A 239 -20.21 -14.03 -17.60
C HIS A 239 -21.17 -12.92 -17.17
N PRO A 240 -20.83 -11.65 -17.41
CA PRO A 240 -21.70 -10.53 -17.10
C PRO A 240 -22.99 -10.59 -17.93
N ILE A 241 -24.09 -10.20 -17.32
CA ILE A 241 -25.36 -10.07 -18.02
C ILE A 241 -25.41 -8.69 -18.68
N ILE A 242 -25.08 -8.64 -19.96
CA ILE A 242 -25.08 -7.39 -20.74
C ILE A 242 -26.51 -7.10 -21.20
N GLN A 243 -26.99 -5.89 -20.92
CA GLN A 243 -28.27 -5.38 -21.39
C GLN A 243 -28.04 -4.06 -22.12
N THR A 244 -28.41 -4.03 -23.41
CA THR A 244 -28.45 -2.77 -24.15
C THR A 244 -29.56 -1.87 -23.61
N ASN A 245 -29.25 -0.62 -23.36
CA ASN A 245 -30.17 0.39 -22.85
C ASN A 245 -29.93 1.75 -23.51
N GLU A 246 -30.66 2.79 -23.09
CA GLU A 246 -30.56 4.13 -23.69
C GLU A 246 -29.18 4.80 -23.52
N MET A 247 -28.36 4.29 -22.60
CA MET A 247 -27.03 4.81 -22.32
C MET A 247 -25.92 4.06 -23.08
N THR A 248 -26.25 2.96 -23.76
CA THR A 248 -25.27 2.16 -24.50
C THR A 248 -24.62 2.98 -25.62
N GLY A 249 -23.28 3.13 -25.56
CA GLY A 249 -22.49 3.83 -26.57
C GLY A 249 -22.67 5.35 -26.60
N ILE A 250 -23.36 5.96 -25.64
CA ILE A 250 -23.62 7.43 -25.65
C ILE A 250 -22.33 8.26 -25.62
N PHE A 251 -21.22 7.69 -25.17
CA PHE A 251 -19.91 8.32 -25.09
C PHE A 251 -18.88 7.71 -26.06
N GLU A 252 -19.32 6.90 -27.02
CA GLU A 252 -18.42 6.35 -28.03
C GLU A 252 -17.61 7.47 -28.72
N GLY A 253 -16.29 7.31 -28.78
CA GLY A 253 -15.34 8.26 -29.36
C GLY A 253 -15.00 9.48 -28.50
N LYS A 254 -15.64 9.70 -27.35
CA LYS A 254 -15.27 10.77 -26.42
C LYS A 254 -14.07 10.41 -25.55
N ASN A 255 -13.33 11.43 -25.09
CA ASN A 255 -12.29 11.26 -24.10
C ASN A 255 -12.88 10.86 -22.74
N LEU A 256 -12.11 10.14 -21.92
CA LEU A 256 -12.45 9.88 -20.53
C LEU A 256 -11.37 10.43 -19.58
N ILE A 257 -11.80 11.17 -18.57
CA ILE A 257 -11.00 11.46 -17.37
C ILE A 257 -11.71 10.80 -16.19
N MET A 258 -11.14 9.71 -15.70
CA MET A 258 -11.66 8.96 -14.56
C MET A 258 -10.87 9.36 -13.31
N ILE A 259 -11.57 9.76 -12.24
CA ILE A 259 -10.98 10.37 -11.05
C ILE A 259 -11.36 9.56 -9.82
N LEU A 260 -10.38 8.91 -9.22
CA LEU A 260 -10.51 8.33 -7.90
C LEU A 260 -10.24 9.43 -6.86
N CYS A 261 -11.31 9.81 -6.14
CA CYS A 261 -11.29 10.88 -5.16
C CYS A 261 -10.98 10.30 -3.77
N GLU A 262 -9.81 10.60 -3.25
CA GLU A 262 -9.33 10.13 -1.94
C GLU A 262 -10.27 10.58 -0.81
N SER A 263 -10.87 9.60 -0.12
CA SER A 263 -11.71 9.81 1.08
C SER A 263 -12.86 10.81 0.87
N LEU A 264 -13.42 10.90 -0.35
CA LEU A 264 -14.51 11.84 -0.63
C LEU A 264 -15.83 11.30 -0.08
N ASP A 265 -16.55 12.13 0.67
CA ASP A 265 -17.87 11.84 1.24
C ASP A 265 -18.91 12.86 0.76
N ASP A 266 -20.16 12.45 0.66
CA ASP A 266 -21.25 13.33 0.22
C ASP A 266 -21.45 14.57 1.10
N SER A 267 -21.10 14.49 2.38
CA SER A 267 -21.20 15.62 3.34
C SER A 267 -20.36 16.84 2.96
N VAL A 268 -19.33 16.66 2.13
CA VAL A 268 -18.47 17.77 1.69
C VAL A 268 -18.98 18.45 0.44
N ILE A 269 -19.96 17.88 -0.28
CA ILE A 269 -20.49 18.46 -1.51
C ILE A 269 -21.46 19.59 -1.20
N ASP A 270 -20.95 20.80 -1.18
CA ASP A 270 -21.67 21.98 -0.77
C ASP A 270 -21.38 23.18 -1.68
N LYS A 271 -22.42 23.96 -1.98
CA LYS A 271 -22.32 25.10 -2.89
C LYS A 271 -21.36 26.19 -2.39
N GLU A 272 -21.18 26.33 -1.07
CA GLU A 272 -20.34 27.37 -0.44
C GLU A 272 -18.85 26.99 -0.49
N ILE A 273 -18.51 25.72 -0.19
CA ILE A 273 -17.12 25.31 0.03
C ILE A 273 -16.54 24.42 -1.08
N THR A 274 -17.38 23.69 -1.82
CA THR A 274 -16.98 22.81 -2.93
C THR A 274 -17.90 23.04 -4.16
N PRO A 275 -17.92 24.27 -4.70
CA PRO A 275 -18.86 24.66 -5.76
C PRO A 275 -18.70 23.85 -7.04
N THR A 276 -17.51 23.35 -7.34
CA THR A 276 -17.24 22.54 -8.54
C THR A 276 -17.84 21.15 -8.39
N LEU A 277 -17.59 20.47 -7.28
CA LEU A 277 -18.22 19.18 -6.95
C LEU A 277 -19.74 19.31 -6.94
N TYR A 278 -20.26 20.38 -6.33
CA TYR A 278 -21.69 20.68 -6.33
C TYR A 278 -22.25 20.86 -7.76
N LYS A 279 -21.52 21.56 -8.64
CA LYS A 279 -21.89 21.71 -10.06
C LYS A 279 -21.91 20.36 -10.76
N LEU A 280 -20.84 19.57 -10.65
CA LEU A 280 -20.72 18.27 -11.32
C LEU A 280 -21.83 17.31 -10.87
N LYS A 281 -22.12 17.23 -9.55
CA LYS A 281 -23.21 16.41 -9.01
C LYS A 281 -24.60 16.79 -9.55
N ASN A 282 -24.86 18.09 -9.66
CA ASN A 282 -26.20 18.57 -10.05
C ASN A 282 -26.41 18.72 -11.56
N GLN A 283 -25.34 18.79 -12.35
CA GLN A 283 -25.38 18.93 -13.81
C GLN A 283 -24.94 17.67 -14.56
N GLY A 284 -24.52 16.63 -13.85
CA GLY A 284 -24.16 15.31 -14.38
C GLY A 284 -25.19 14.24 -14.03
N ILE A 285 -24.77 12.99 -14.22
CA ILE A 285 -25.47 11.80 -13.71
C ILE A 285 -24.88 11.50 -12.34
N SER A 286 -25.72 11.54 -11.30
CA SER A 286 -25.31 11.25 -9.92
C SER A 286 -25.98 9.98 -9.43
N MET A 287 -25.20 9.01 -8.92
CA MET A 287 -25.69 7.82 -8.25
C MET A 287 -25.89 8.14 -6.78
N ASN A 288 -27.18 8.34 -6.40
CA ASN A 288 -27.53 8.80 -5.06
C ASN A 288 -27.46 7.70 -3.98
N ASN A 289 -27.28 6.47 -4.37
CA ASN A 289 -27.25 5.31 -3.48
C ASN A 289 -26.04 4.42 -3.81
N HIS A 290 -24.85 5.04 -3.80
CA HIS A 290 -23.58 4.40 -4.14
C HIS A 290 -22.73 4.15 -2.90
N TYR A 291 -22.15 2.95 -2.82
CA TYR A 291 -21.34 2.50 -1.68
C TYR A 291 -19.96 2.06 -2.15
N ALA A 292 -18.92 2.48 -1.40
CA ALA A 292 -17.55 2.00 -1.56
C ALA A 292 -17.13 1.13 -0.36
N PRO A 293 -17.32 -0.18 -0.41
CA PRO A 293 -16.87 -1.09 0.63
C PRO A 293 -15.36 -1.02 0.82
N LEU A 294 -14.91 -0.93 2.08
CA LEU A 294 -13.50 -0.85 2.41
C LEU A 294 -12.89 -2.25 2.53
N PHE A 295 -11.97 -2.58 1.64
CA PHE A 295 -11.20 -3.83 1.65
C PHE A 295 -9.82 -3.66 2.31
N ILE A 296 -9.02 -4.77 2.40
CA ILE A 296 -7.79 -4.81 3.19
C ILE A 296 -6.73 -3.81 2.71
N ASN A 297 -6.60 -3.66 1.38
CA ASN A 297 -5.56 -2.80 0.80
C ASN A 297 -6.09 -1.41 0.40
N HIS A 298 -7.24 -1.03 0.95
CA HIS A 298 -7.81 0.32 0.87
C HIS A 298 -7.89 0.85 -0.58
N THR A 299 -7.26 1.99 -0.85
CA THR A 299 -7.27 2.67 -2.15
C THR A 299 -6.88 1.77 -3.31
N SER A 300 -5.84 0.91 -3.16
CA SER A 300 -5.40 0.03 -4.25
C SER A 300 -6.42 -1.05 -4.61
N ASP A 301 -7.24 -1.50 -3.64
CA ASP A 301 -8.35 -2.42 -3.94
C ASP A 301 -9.47 -1.69 -4.69
N SER A 302 -9.80 -0.44 -4.31
CA SER A 302 -10.79 0.39 -5.02
C SER A 302 -10.34 0.75 -6.44
N GLU A 303 -9.04 1.04 -6.63
CA GLU A 303 -8.45 1.20 -7.96
C GLU A 303 -8.65 -0.05 -8.82
N PHE A 304 -8.29 -1.22 -8.28
CA PHE A 304 -8.42 -2.49 -9.00
C PHE A 304 -9.87 -2.80 -9.37
N ILE A 305 -10.80 -2.66 -8.42
CA ILE A 305 -12.22 -2.92 -8.62
C ILE A 305 -12.80 -1.98 -9.70
N SER A 306 -12.54 -0.69 -9.60
CA SER A 306 -13.11 0.30 -10.54
C SER A 306 -12.55 0.17 -11.97
N LEU A 307 -11.33 -0.36 -12.12
CA LEU A 307 -10.69 -0.57 -13.43
C LEU A 307 -11.00 -1.94 -14.06
N THR A 308 -11.47 -2.92 -13.27
CA THR A 308 -11.65 -4.30 -13.75
C THR A 308 -13.00 -4.92 -13.42
N GLY A 309 -13.72 -4.43 -12.41
CA GLY A 309 -14.93 -5.05 -11.88
C GLY A 309 -14.68 -6.35 -11.11
N ILE A 310 -13.44 -6.69 -10.77
CA ILE A 310 -13.02 -7.98 -10.19
C ILE A 310 -12.77 -7.83 -8.68
N TYR A 311 -13.08 -8.90 -7.91
CA TYR A 311 -12.76 -8.94 -6.49
C TYR A 311 -11.25 -9.04 -6.26
N PRO A 312 -10.64 -8.09 -5.54
CA PRO A 312 -9.20 -8.08 -5.32
C PRO A 312 -8.78 -9.19 -4.35
N SER A 313 -7.53 -9.63 -4.46
CA SER A 313 -6.97 -10.58 -3.51
C SER A 313 -6.95 -9.99 -2.09
N GLN A 314 -7.51 -10.73 -1.12
CA GLN A 314 -7.59 -10.34 0.28
C GLN A 314 -6.79 -11.28 1.20
N GLU A 315 -6.85 -12.59 0.97
CA GLU A 315 -6.23 -13.59 1.83
C GLU A 315 -4.77 -13.84 1.46
N TYR A 316 -4.46 -13.73 0.15
CA TYR A 316 -3.14 -14.04 -0.40
C TYR A 316 -2.27 -12.79 -0.62
N GLY A 317 -2.64 -11.68 0.01
CA GLY A 317 -1.94 -10.42 -0.06
C GLY A 317 -2.48 -9.47 -1.14
N SER A 318 -1.86 -8.31 -1.26
CA SER A 318 -2.34 -7.25 -2.15
C SER A 318 -2.24 -7.65 -3.63
N THR A 319 -3.31 -7.46 -4.39
CA THR A 319 -3.35 -7.68 -5.84
C THR A 319 -2.24 -6.87 -6.52
N TYR A 320 -2.10 -5.62 -6.18
CA TYR A 320 -1.08 -4.73 -6.75
C TYR A 320 0.35 -5.18 -6.47
N LYS A 321 0.60 -5.76 -5.29
CA LYS A 321 1.95 -6.16 -4.88
C LYS A 321 2.36 -7.53 -5.43
N TYR A 322 1.45 -8.49 -5.45
CA TYR A 322 1.80 -9.89 -5.72
C TYR A 322 1.35 -10.39 -7.08
N PHE A 323 0.42 -9.70 -7.73
CA PHE A 323 -0.19 -10.14 -8.99
C PHE A 323 -0.11 -9.07 -10.09
N ALA A 324 0.85 -8.14 -9.98
CA ALA A 324 1.07 -7.11 -11.00
C ALA A 324 1.59 -7.69 -12.32
N ASP A 325 2.20 -8.87 -12.30
CA ASP A 325 2.70 -9.54 -13.52
C ASP A 325 1.62 -10.38 -14.24
N ASN A 326 0.39 -10.41 -13.70
CA ASN A 326 -0.72 -11.10 -14.33
C ASN A 326 -1.24 -10.34 -15.56
N ASN A 327 -1.99 -11.04 -16.40
CA ASN A 327 -2.71 -10.45 -17.53
C ASN A 327 -4.11 -9.99 -17.08
N TYR A 328 -4.47 -8.77 -17.46
CA TYR A 328 -5.81 -8.20 -17.23
C TYR A 328 -6.39 -7.66 -18.56
N PRO A 329 -6.63 -8.52 -19.57
CA PRO A 329 -6.97 -8.07 -20.92
C PRO A 329 -8.26 -7.22 -20.96
N ASN A 330 -9.21 -7.54 -20.10
CA ASN A 330 -10.49 -6.85 -20.02
C ASN A 330 -10.48 -5.66 -19.03
N ALA A 331 -9.32 -5.27 -18.46
CA ALA A 331 -9.27 -4.01 -17.71
C ALA A 331 -9.66 -2.83 -18.62
N ILE A 332 -10.37 -1.85 -18.07
CA ILE A 332 -10.97 -0.79 -18.88
C ILE A 332 -9.94 -0.03 -19.74
N ALA A 333 -8.70 0.15 -19.26
CA ALA A 333 -7.65 0.81 -20.06
C ALA A 333 -7.26 -0.02 -21.28
N ASN A 334 -7.29 -1.36 -21.23
CA ASN A 334 -7.07 -2.20 -22.39
C ASN A 334 -8.21 -2.06 -23.40
N LEU A 335 -9.49 -1.99 -22.96
CA LEU A 335 -10.63 -1.77 -23.85
C LEU A 335 -10.50 -0.43 -24.60
N PHE A 336 -10.12 0.63 -23.91
CA PHE A 336 -9.84 1.93 -24.56
C PHE A 336 -8.67 1.84 -25.55
N LYS A 337 -7.63 1.09 -25.21
CA LYS A 337 -6.45 0.92 -26.08
C LYS A 337 -6.77 0.16 -27.35
N GLU A 338 -7.66 -0.84 -27.30
CA GLU A 338 -8.15 -1.56 -28.48
C GLU A 338 -8.88 -0.63 -29.45
N GLU A 339 -9.55 0.42 -28.95
CA GLU A 339 -10.18 1.47 -29.73
C GLU A 339 -9.23 2.65 -30.08
N ASN A 340 -7.91 2.43 -30.01
CA ASN A 340 -6.85 3.38 -30.36
C ASN A 340 -6.78 4.64 -29.48
N TYR A 341 -7.30 4.60 -28.26
CA TYR A 341 -7.09 5.67 -27.28
C TYR A 341 -5.67 5.66 -26.75
N LYS A 342 -5.18 6.84 -26.37
CA LYS A 342 -4.00 6.96 -25.53
C LYS A 342 -4.40 6.83 -24.06
N THR A 343 -3.80 5.91 -23.33
CA THR A 343 -4.18 5.58 -21.96
C THR A 343 -3.07 5.96 -20.98
N ASN A 344 -3.35 6.89 -20.07
CA ASN A 344 -2.37 7.35 -19.08
C ASN A 344 -2.97 7.32 -17.67
N ALA A 345 -2.13 7.02 -16.68
CA ALA A 345 -2.47 7.17 -15.27
C ALA A 345 -1.60 8.26 -14.62
N PHE A 346 -2.18 8.98 -13.64
CA PHE A 346 -1.55 10.11 -12.96
C PHE A 346 -1.77 10.03 -11.46
N HIS A 347 -0.70 10.26 -10.69
CA HIS A 347 -0.78 10.35 -9.23
C HIS A 347 0.23 11.34 -8.69
N SER A 348 -0.19 12.18 -7.76
CA SER A 348 0.71 13.17 -7.14
C SER A 348 1.60 12.61 -6.03
N TYR A 349 1.81 11.30 -6.01
CA TYR A 349 2.68 10.62 -5.06
C TYR A 349 3.71 9.73 -5.76
N LEU A 350 4.53 8.99 -4.98
CA LEU A 350 5.62 8.16 -5.48
C LEU A 350 5.10 7.03 -6.37
N GLU A 351 5.72 6.83 -7.51
CA GLU A 351 5.31 5.90 -8.56
C GLU A 351 5.23 4.45 -8.05
N TYR A 352 6.20 4.05 -7.23
CA TYR A 352 6.30 2.70 -6.69
C TYR A 352 5.37 2.42 -5.49
N PHE A 353 4.69 3.45 -4.96
CA PHE A 353 3.76 3.26 -3.85
C PHE A 353 2.58 2.38 -4.28
N TYR A 354 2.26 1.36 -3.50
CA TYR A 354 1.35 0.26 -3.85
C TYR A 354 1.77 -0.59 -5.05
N ASN A 355 2.93 -0.45 -5.64
CA ASN A 355 3.33 -1.15 -6.87
C ASN A 355 2.62 -0.67 -8.14
N ARG A 356 2.17 0.57 -8.18
CA ARG A 356 1.43 1.12 -9.32
C ARG A 356 2.25 1.13 -10.59
N ASP A 357 3.55 1.40 -10.50
CA ASP A 357 4.48 1.39 -11.64
C ASP A 357 4.60 0.04 -12.35
N SER A 358 4.32 -1.07 -11.65
CA SER A 358 4.21 -2.40 -12.26
C SER A 358 2.77 -2.74 -12.63
N MET A 359 1.79 -2.37 -11.80
CA MET A 359 0.40 -2.77 -11.98
C MET A 359 -0.29 -2.04 -13.14
N PHE A 360 -0.08 -0.74 -13.32
CA PHE A 360 -0.76 0.01 -14.37
C PHE A 360 -0.43 -0.44 -15.80
N PRO A 361 0.83 -0.79 -16.15
CA PRO A 361 1.11 -1.43 -17.43
C PRO A 361 0.33 -2.72 -17.66
N SER A 362 0.17 -3.56 -16.64
CA SER A 362 -0.60 -4.81 -16.72
C SER A 362 -2.11 -4.58 -16.88
N LEU A 363 -2.60 -3.45 -16.36
CA LEU A 363 -3.99 -3.00 -16.55
C LEU A 363 -4.23 -2.30 -17.92
N GLY A 364 -3.18 -2.10 -18.74
CA GLY A 364 -3.30 -1.55 -20.08
C GLY A 364 -2.93 -0.08 -20.23
N PHE A 365 -2.50 0.61 -19.18
CA PHE A 365 -2.04 1.98 -19.31
C PHE A 365 -0.71 2.03 -20.08
N ASP A 366 -0.63 2.94 -21.07
CA ASP A 366 0.59 3.18 -21.85
C ASP A 366 1.69 3.79 -20.98
N GLU A 367 1.30 4.74 -20.12
CA GLU A 367 2.22 5.47 -19.24
C GLU A 367 1.59 5.71 -17.86
N PHE A 368 2.43 5.68 -16.82
CA PHE A 368 2.08 6.11 -15.48
C PHE A 368 3.01 7.24 -15.02
N TYR A 369 2.42 8.37 -14.68
CA TYR A 369 3.12 9.57 -14.26
C TYR A 369 2.88 9.83 -12.77
N GLY A 370 3.87 9.51 -11.94
CA GLY A 370 3.86 9.87 -10.53
C GLY A 370 4.56 11.22 -10.27
N ALA A 371 4.79 11.53 -9.00
CA ALA A 371 5.31 12.83 -8.59
C ALA A 371 6.66 13.21 -9.21
N SER A 372 7.58 12.23 -9.37
CA SER A 372 8.89 12.48 -9.97
C SER A 372 8.79 12.77 -11.45
N ALA A 373 8.02 11.97 -12.19
CA ALA A 373 7.81 12.16 -13.62
C ALA A 373 7.12 13.50 -13.92
N LEU A 374 6.18 13.91 -13.05
CA LEU A 374 5.48 15.19 -13.14
C LEU A 374 6.33 16.40 -12.69
N GLY A 375 7.50 16.18 -12.11
CA GLY A 375 8.38 17.23 -11.61
C GLY A 375 7.84 17.97 -10.38
N ILE A 376 6.91 17.37 -9.63
CA ILE A 376 6.25 17.96 -8.46
C ILE A 376 6.82 17.44 -7.12
N GLU A 377 7.81 16.57 -7.12
CA GLU A 377 8.47 16.02 -5.92
C GLU A 377 8.97 17.08 -4.95
N LYS A 378 9.47 18.21 -5.48
CA LYS A 378 10.08 19.27 -4.66
C LYS A 378 9.09 20.03 -3.80
N GLU A 379 7.82 20.02 -4.16
CA GLU A 379 6.77 20.65 -3.35
C GLU A 379 6.37 19.78 -2.16
N ALA A 380 6.70 18.50 -2.22
CA ALA A 380 6.46 17.51 -1.20
C ALA A 380 7.42 17.56 -0.02
N GLY A 381 8.58 18.13 -0.23
CA GLY A 381 9.65 17.87 0.66
C GLY A 381 9.88 18.91 1.64
N THR A 382 9.67 19.04 2.79
CA THR A 382 10.59 19.61 3.79
C THR A 382 10.11 19.51 5.21
N LEU A 383 9.02 18.83 5.43
CA LEU A 383 8.55 18.83 6.78
C LEU A 383 8.42 17.41 7.32
N SER A 384 9.04 17.19 8.46
CA SER A 384 9.08 15.92 9.16
C SER A 384 7.72 15.24 9.23
N GLY A 385 7.57 14.16 8.54
CA GLY A 385 6.57 13.13 8.84
C GLY A 385 5.21 13.24 8.17
N TYR A 386 4.78 14.38 7.63
CA TYR A 386 3.50 14.55 6.94
C TYR A 386 3.51 15.69 5.93
N GLN A 387 4.64 15.96 5.37
CA GLN A 387 4.81 17.14 4.58
C GLN A 387 5.11 16.78 3.16
N GLY A 388 4.18 17.14 2.36
CA GLY A 388 4.17 16.93 0.96
C GLY A 388 2.96 16.14 0.53
N PHE A 389 1.81 16.47 1.09
CA PHE A 389 0.60 16.20 0.35
C PHE A 389 0.67 17.10 -0.87
N TYR A 390 0.99 16.51 -1.98
CA TYR A 390 1.02 17.17 -3.26
C TYR A 390 -0.37 17.70 -3.54
N LYS A 391 -0.47 18.97 -3.92
CA LYS A 391 -1.74 19.54 -4.30
C LYS A 391 -2.17 18.95 -5.63
N ASP A 392 -3.34 18.36 -5.70
CA ASP A 392 -3.90 17.77 -6.91
C ASP A 392 -3.97 18.79 -8.05
N ILE A 393 -4.13 20.08 -7.75
CA ILE A 393 -4.10 21.14 -8.73
C ILE A 393 -2.80 21.20 -9.54
N ASN A 394 -1.65 20.92 -8.91
CA ASN A 394 -0.36 20.90 -9.60
C ASN A 394 -0.27 19.72 -10.56
N MET A 395 -0.81 18.56 -10.15
CA MET A 395 -0.87 17.39 -10.99
C MET A 395 -1.79 17.65 -12.22
N ILE A 396 -2.95 18.25 -12.03
CA ILE A 396 -3.84 18.61 -13.14
C ILE A 396 -3.13 19.52 -14.17
N ILE A 397 -2.38 20.51 -13.70
CA ILE A 397 -1.61 21.40 -14.58
C ILE A 397 -0.55 20.61 -15.37
N GLN A 398 0.14 19.64 -14.73
CA GLN A 398 1.15 18.84 -15.41
C GLN A 398 0.52 17.79 -16.34
N MET A 399 -0.61 17.18 -15.96
CA MET A 399 -1.31 16.15 -16.73
C MET A 399 -1.51 16.57 -18.20
N PHE A 400 -1.95 17.80 -18.45
CA PHE A 400 -2.17 18.30 -19.82
C PHE A 400 -0.89 18.43 -20.66
N LYS A 401 0.30 18.44 -20.06
CA LYS A 401 1.57 18.42 -20.80
C LYS A 401 1.92 17.03 -21.33
N TYR A 402 1.39 16.00 -20.70
CA TYR A 402 1.67 14.59 -21.02
C TYR A 402 0.48 13.93 -21.75
N THR A 403 -0.67 14.62 -21.85
CA THR A 403 -1.82 14.12 -22.58
C THR A 403 -1.68 14.46 -24.06
N ASP A 404 -1.66 13.43 -24.92
CA ASP A 404 -1.71 13.62 -26.38
C ASP A 404 -3.17 13.90 -26.80
N THR A 405 -3.49 15.18 -26.97
CA THR A 405 -4.84 15.64 -27.37
C THR A 405 -5.11 15.52 -28.87
N THR A 406 -4.17 14.99 -29.64
CA THR A 406 -4.38 14.72 -31.08
C THR A 406 -5.13 13.42 -31.34
N LYS A 407 -5.32 12.59 -30.31
CA LYS A 407 -6.07 11.34 -30.31
C LYS A 407 -7.07 11.33 -29.17
N PRO A 408 -8.10 10.49 -29.24
CA PRO A 408 -8.90 10.21 -28.07
C PRO A 408 -8.02 9.68 -26.93
N PHE A 409 -8.31 10.07 -25.71
CA PHE A 409 -7.51 9.67 -24.54
C PHE A 409 -8.38 9.19 -23.39
N PHE A 410 -7.81 8.26 -22.62
CA PHE A 410 -8.27 7.89 -21.30
C PHE A 410 -7.20 8.25 -20.27
N ASN A 411 -7.49 9.22 -19.42
CA ASN A 411 -6.64 9.62 -18.30
C ASN A 411 -7.25 9.18 -16.98
N TYR A 412 -6.55 8.35 -16.23
CA TYR A 412 -6.92 7.95 -14.88
C TYR A 412 -6.17 8.80 -13.86
N PHE A 413 -6.90 9.49 -13.02
CA PHE A 413 -6.36 10.41 -12.04
C PHE A 413 -6.64 9.90 -10.61
N ILE A 414 -5.59 9.73 -9.78
CA ILE A 414 -5.70 9.36 -8.38
C ILE A 414 -5.40 10.59 -7.55
N SER A 415 -6.42 11.12 -6.84
CA SER A 415 -6.26 12.29 -6.00
C SER A 415 -5.51 11.96 -4.69
N LEU A 416 -4.94 12.96 -4.06
CA LEU A 416 -4.21 12.84 -2.80
C LEU A 416 -4.57 13.92 -1.79
N SER A 417 -5.10 15.05 -2.24
CA SER A 417 -5.40 16.22 -1.37
C SER A 417 -6.31 15.85 -0.21
N GLY A 418 -7.28 14.95 -0.43
CA GLY A 418 -8.25 14.46 0.55
C GLY A 418 -7.68 13.57 1.64
N HIS A 419 -6.45 13.04 1.47
CA HIS A 419 -5.87 12.05 2.39
C HIS A 419 -5.68 12.58 3.82
N GLY A 420 -6.04 11.75 4.84
CA GLY A 420 -5.78 12.03 6.27
C GLY A 420 -4.28 12.22 6.55
N VAL A 421 -3.84 12.75 7.62
CA VAL A 421 -4.39 12.86 8.97
C VAL A 421 -5.02 14.23 9.15
N TYR A 422 -6.23 14.29 9.70
CA TYR A 422 -6.98 15.53 9.85
C TYR A 422 -6.80 16.19 11.24
N LYS A 423 -6.17 15.50 12.19
CA LYS A 423 -5.90 16.03 13.56
C LYS A 423 -4.86 17.15 13.60
N PHE A 424 -3.94 17.16 12.63
CA PHE A 424 -2.85 18.13 12.59
C PHE A 424 -3.12 19.18 11.54
N THR A 425 -2.70 20.40 11.85
CA THR A 425 -2.80 21.50 10.91
C THR A 425 -1.79 21.34 9.78
N ARG A 426 -2.23 20.92 8.62
CA ARG A 426 -1.44 20.91 7.40
C ARG A 426 -1.25 22.34 6.89
N PRO A 427 -0.04 22.78 6.53
CA PRO A 427 0.22 24.13 6.03
C PRO A 427 -0.59 24.50 4.78
N ASP A 428 -0.79 23.53 3.88
CA ASP A 428 -1.55 23.67 2.63
C ASP A 428 -3.06 23.90 2.84
N LEU A 429 -3.60 23.59 4.01
CA LEU A 429 -5.02 23.75 4.35
C LEU A 429 -5.35 25.12 4.95
N GLN A 430 -4.35 25.95 5.31
CA GLN A 430 -4.55 27.17 6.12
C GLN A 430 -5.53 28.16 5.50
N ASP A 431 -5.49 28.36 4.19
CA ASP A 431 -6.37 29.33 3.53
C ASP A 431 -7.81 28.80 3.48
N ASN A 432 -8.02 27.52 3.23
CA ASN A 432 -9.34 26.89 3.29
C ASN A 432 -9.91 26.89 4.72
N ILE A 433 -9.07 26.62 5.73
CA ILE A 433 -9.48 26.73 7.14
C ILE A 433 -9.91 28.15 7.50
N LYS A 434 -9.24 29.19 6.99
CA LYS A 434 -9.69 30.59 7.17
C LYS A 434 -11.07 30.84 6.58
N ILE A 435 -11.33 30.29 5.38
CA ILE A 435 -12.66 30.38 4.75
C ILE A 435 -13.71 29.73 5.67
N LEU A 436 -13.46 28.50 6.13
CA LEU A 436 -14.37 27.78 7.03
C LEU A 436 -14.59 28.50 8.37
N ASN A 437 -13.57 29.13 8.93
CA ASN A 437 -13.68 29.92 10.17
C ASN A 437 -14.53 31.18 10.01
N ASN A 438 -14.60 31.72 8.80
CA ASN A 438 -15.40 32.91 8.48
C ASN A 438 -16.81 32.57 7.95
N SER A 439 -17.09 31.30 7.67
CA SER A 439 -18.40 30.84 7.22
C SER A 439 -19.42 30.85 8.35
N ASN A 440 -20.65 31.25 8.04
CA ASN A 440 -21.76 31.16 9.01
C ASN A 440 -22.15 29.71 9.33
N LYS A 441 -21.91 28.79 8.41
CA LYS A 441 -22.25 27.36 8.55
C LYS A 441 -21.16 26.59 9.30
N TYR A 442 -19.89 26.82 8.98
CA TYR A 442 -18.77 25.97 9.37
C TYR A 442 -17.92 26.52 10.53
N HIS A 443 -18.09 27.78 10.96
CA HIS A 443 -17.22 28.41 11.97
C HIS A 443 -17.15 27.65 13.31
N ASN A 444 -18.22 26.97 13.71
CA ASN A 444 -18.30 26.22 14.96
C ASN A 444 -17.91 24.73 14.84
N TYR A 445 -17.53 24.27 13.64
CA TYR A 445 -17.14 22.88 13.46
C TYR A 445 -15.84 22.55 14.22
N PRO A 446 -15.67 21.30 14.71
CA PRO A 446 -14.41 20.83 15.28
C PRO A 446 -13.23 21.06 14.36
N HIS A 447 -12.03 21.11 14.93
CA HIS A 447 -10.80 21.29 14.13
C HIS A 447 -10.59 20.18 13.12
N GLU A 448 -10.81 18.92 13.51
CA GLU A 448 -10.68 17.76 12.63
C GLU A 448 -11.66 17.82 11.45
N ALA A 449 -12.93 18.19 11.72
CA ALA A 449 -13.92 18.39 10.67
C ALA A 449 -13.51 19.49 9.68
N LYS A 450 -13.05 20.64 10.18
CA LYS A 450 -12.55 21.73 9.31
C LYS A 450 -11.33 21.30 8.49
N SER A 451 -10.42 20.52 9.07
CA SER A 451 -9.24 20.03 8.37
C SER A 451 -9.62 19.07 7.23
N TYR A 452 -10.59 18.18 7.46
CA TYR A 452 -11.13 17.30 6.43
C TYR A 452 -11.83 18.11 5.32
N LEU A 453 -12.75 18.99 5.66
CA LEU A 453 -13.42 19.86 4.70
C LEU A 453 -12.41 20.69 3.89
N ALA A 454 -11.40 21.28 4.54
CA ALA A 454 -10.35 22.06 3.90
C ALA A 454 -9.51 21.22 2.91
N ALA A 455 -9.30 19.93 3.21
CA ALA A 455 -8.60 18.99 2.32
C ALA A 455 -9.44 18.70 1.07
N GLN A 456 -10.74 18.49 1.21
CA GLN A 456 -11.65 18.29 0.08
C GLN A 456 -11.87 19.57 -0.75
N MET A 457 -11.77 20.75 -0.15
CA MET A 457 -11.74 22.02 -0.88
C MET A 457 -10.52 22.13 -1.83
N LEU A 458 -9.38 21.50 -1.51
CA LEU A 458 -8.24 21.42 -2.44
C LEU A 458 -8.56 20.55 -3.65
N LEU A 459 -9.28 19.44 -3.46
CA LEU A 459 -9.77 18.63 -4.56
C LEU A 459 -10.74 19.42 -5.44
N ASP A 460 -11.70 20.15 -4.85
CA ASP A 460 -12.62 21.00 -5.60
C ASP A 460 -11.91 22.05 -6.44
N GLN A 461 -10.85 22.68 -5.88
CA GLN A 461 -10.01 23.65 -6.62
C GLN A 461 -9.26 22.98 -7.79
N ALA A 462 -8.81 21.72 -7.60
CA ALA A 462 -8.19 20.95 -8.67
C ALA A 462 -9.19 20.61 -9.78
N LEU A 463 -10.42 20.23 -9.43
CA LEU A 463 -11.50 19.98 -10.39
C LEU A 463 -11.91 21.25 -11.14
N ALA A 464 -11.97 22.39 -10.47
CA ALA A 464 -12.18 23.69 -11.13
C ALA A 464 -11.09 23.95 -12.18
N LYS A 465 -9.83 23.71 -11.81
CA LYS A 465 -8.70 23.84 -12.73
C LYS A 465 -8.76 22.85 -13.90
N LEU A 466 -9.25 21.64 -13.67
CA LEU A 466 -9.47 20.64 -14.71
C LEU A 466 -10.49 21.15 -15.74
N LEU A 467 -11.64 21.63 -15.29
CA LEU A 467 -12.66 22.20 -16.17
C LEU A 467 -12.12 23.38 -16.98
N ASP A 468 -11.39 24.32 -16.34
CA ASP A 468 -10.73 25.43 -17.00
C ASP A 468 -9.77 24.96 -18.12
N GLN A 469 -8.95 23.92 -17.83
CA GLN A 469 -8.00 23.41 -18.83
C GLN A 469 -8.71 22.72 -19.99
N LEU A 470 -9.79 21.99 -19.74
CA LEU A 470 -10.60 21.37 -20.79
C LEU A 470 -11.27 22.44 -21.67
N GLU A 471 -11.79 23.50 -21.08
CA GLU A 471 -12.40 24.62 -21.82
C GLU A 471 -11.37 25.38 -22.65
N ILE A 472 -10.21 25.74 -22.09
CA ILE A 472 -9.12 26.45 -22.78
C ILE A 472 -8.60 25.66 -24.01
N ASN A 473 -8.63 24.32 -23.93
CA ASN A 473 -8.16 23.45 -25.01
C ASN A 473 -9.28 22.96 -25.95
N ASP A 474 -10.50 23.51 -25.85
CA ASP A 474 -11.68 23.11 -26.63
C ASP A 474 -12.01 21.60 -26.50
N LEU A 475 -11.75 20.99 -25.32
CA LEU A 475 -11.94 19.57 -25.06
C LEU A 475 -13.14 19.26 -24.15
N LEU A 476 -13.77 20.27 -23.54
CA LEU A 476 -14.78 20.07 -22.49
C LEU A 476 -15.99 19.27 -22.99
N ASP A 477 -16.50 19.62 -24.19
CA ASP A 477 -17.65 18.95 -24.79
C ASP A 477 -17.36 17.50 -25.21
N ASP A 478 -16.11 17.21 -25.56
CA ASP A 478 -15.66 15.89 -25.99
C ASP A 478 -15.04 15.06 -24.89
N THR A 479 -15.14 15.50 -23.63
CA THR A 479 -14.57 14.78 -22.48
C THR A 479 -15.63 14.41 -21.46
N VAL A 480 -15.67 13.14 -21.11
CA VAL A 480 -16.44 12.60 -19.99
C VAL A 480 -15.57 12.64 -18.73
N ILE A 481 -16.12 13.19 -17.66
CA ILE A 481 -15.49 13.17 -16.33
C ILE A 481 -16.26 12.18 -15.47
N CYS A 482 -15.62 11.10 -15.06
CA CYS A 482 -16.14 10.14 -14.11
C CYS A 482 -15.40 10.30 -12.80
N LEU A 483 -16.07 10.70 -11.73
CA LEU A 483 -15.47 10.79 -10.40
C LEU A 483 -16.22 9.93 -9.39
N PHE A 484 -15.47 9.27 -8.52
CA PHE A 484 -15.96 8.40 -7.48
C PHE A 484 -14.99 8.38 -6.29
N SER A 485 -15.50 8.08 -5.11
CA SER A 485 -14.66 7.92 -3.92
C SER A 485 -14.07 6.52 -3.83
N ASP A 486 -12.84 6.42 -3.33
CA ASP A 486 -12.22 5.13 -3.03
C ASP A 486 -12.78 4.47 -1.76
N HIS A 487 -13.11 5.28 -0.75
CA HIS A 487 -13.69 4.84 0.52
C HIS A 487 -14.13 6.07 1.34
N TYR A 488 -14.91 5.81 2.39
CA TYR A 488 -15.24 6.85 3.37
C TYR A 488 -13.98 7.32 4.15
N PRO A 489 -14.01 8.52 4.77
CA PRO A 489 -12.87 9.08 5.49
C PRO A 489 -12.62 8.40 6.85
N TYR A 490 -12.20 7.13 6.82
CA TYR A 490 -11.93 6.31 8.01
C TYR A 490 -10.81 6.86 8.91
N GLY A 491 -10.07 7.86 8.45
CA GLY A 491 -9.06 8.59 9.23
C GLY A 491 -9.63 9.59 10.23
N LEU A 492 -10.93 9.87 10.18
CA LEU A 492 -11.63 10.67 11.20
C LEU A 492 -11.68 9.89 12.52
N SER A 493 -11.55 10.60 13.63
CA SER A 493 -11.37 9.97 14.95
C SER A 493 -12.03 10.69 16.12
N GLU A 494 -12.40 11.96 15.95
CA GLU A 494 -13.18 12.69 16.94
C GLU A 494 -14.66 12.33 16.79
N GLU A 495 -15.28 11.79 17.83
CA GLU A 495 -16.68 11.36 17.86
C GLU A 495 -17.62 12.44 17.30
N LYS A 496 -17.45 13.67 17.78
CA LYS A 496 -18.24 14.81 17.31
C LYS A 496 -18.05 15.13 15.82
N THR A 497 -16.87 14.88 15.26
CA THR A 497 -16.59 15.04 13.83
C THR A 497 -17.30 13.96 13.03
N ILE A 498 -17.24 12.72 13.51
CA ILE A 498 -17.89 11.57 12.88
C ILE A 498 -19.41 11.74 12.87
N GLU A 499 -20.01 12.11 14.01
CA GLU A 499 -21.44 12.39 14.12
C GLU A 499 -21.91 13.53 13.21
N LEU A 500 -21.04 14.50 12.95
CA LEU A 500 -21.37 15.69 12.16
C LEU A 500 -21.28 15.45 10.64
N LEU A 501 -20.34 14.61 10.21
CA LEU A 501 -19.98 14.48 8.81
C LEU A 501 -20.42 13.14 8.19
N LEU A 502 -20.50 12.07 8.96
CA LEU A 502 -20.83 10.75 8.45
C LEU A 502 -22.24 10.34 8.84
N ASP A 503 -22.92 9.69 7.91
CA ASP A 503 -24.16 8.98 8.24
C ASP A 503 -23.83 7.75 9.10
N ASN A 504 -24.39 7.68 10.29
CA ASN A 504 -24.18 6.62 11.28
C ASN A 504 -25.49 5.94 11.69
N GLU A 505 -26.54 6.06 10.87
CA GLU A 505 -27.83 5.41 11.19
C GLU A 505 -27.66 3.89 11.27
N TYR A 506 -26.89 3.32 10.34
CA TYR A 506 -26.52 1.91 10.32
C TYR A 506 -25.01 1.73 10.11
N GLU A 507 -24.45 0.57 10.41
CA GLU A 507 -23.03 0.27 10.23
C GLU A 507 -22.57 0.44 8.76
N TYR A 508 -23.44 0.14 7.80
CA TYR A 508 -23.15 0.30 6.37
C TYR A 508 -23.26 1.75 5.87
N SER A 509 -23.96 2.63 6.58
CA SER A 509 -24.24 4.00 6.10
C SER A 509 -22.95 4.79 5.82
N LYS A 510 -21.91 4.60 6.63
CA LYS A 510 -20.61 5.25 6.45
C LYS A 510 -19.90 4.95 5.12
N TYR A 511 -20.28 3.85 4.44
CA TYR A 511 -19.71 3.49 3.13
C TYR A 511 -20.42 4.17 1.96
N HIS A 512 -21.47 4.94 2.23
CA HIS A 512 -22.18 5.74 1.24
C HIS A 512 -21.29 6.92 0.81
N VAL A 513 -21.01 6.99 -0.50
CA VAL A 513 -20.02 7.93 -1.07
C VAL A 513 -20.46 8.38 -2.47
N PRO A 514 -19.96 9.52 -2.99
CA PRO A 514 -20.37 9.99 -4.31
C PRO A 514 -19.79 9.15 -5.46
N PHE A 515 -20.63 8.95 -6.48
CA PHE A 515 -20.26 8.50 -7.82
C PHE A 515 -21.00 9.38 -8.84
N ILE A 516 -20.25 10.08 -9.69
CA ILE A 516 -20.77 11.11 -10.61
C ILE A 516 -20.15 10.93 -12.00
N ILE A 517 -20.96 10.98 -13.05
CA ILE A 517 -20.51 11.02 -14.44
C ILE A 517 -20.97 12.36 -15.04
N TYR A 518 -20.05 13.15 -15.56
CA TYR A 518 -20.33 14.46 -16.10
C TYR A 518 -19.79 14.63 -17.53
N ASN A 519 -20.63 15.14 -18.37
CA ASN A 519 -20.28 15.76 -19.66
C ASN A 519 -21.28 16.90 -19.89
N PRO A 520 -20.90 18.08 -20.36
CA PRO A 520 -21.81 19.23 -20.49
C PRO A 520 -22.97 18.98 -21.45
N GLN A 521 -22.88 18.00 -22.34
CA GLN A 521 -23.92 17.66 -23.31
C GLN A 521 -24.94 16.64 -22.79
N ILE A 522 -24.69 16.01 -21.63
CA ILE A 522 -25.61 15.03 -21.06
C ILE A 522 -26.71 15.73 -20.26
N GLN A 523 -27.90 15.17 -20.29
CA GLN A 523 -28.98 15.64 -19.41
C GLN A 523 -28.71 15.21 -17.96
N PRO A 524 -28.82 16.10 -16.97
CA PRO A 524 -28.66 15.75 -15.57
C PRO A 524 -29.64 14.65 -15.14
N MET A 525 -29.14 13.64 -14.45
CA MET A 525 -29.95 12.53 -13.91
C MET A 525 -29.56 12.22 -12.48
N GLN A 526 -30.56 11.78 -11.68
CA GLN A 526 -30.38 11.29 -10.33
C GLN A 526 -30.79 9.81 -10.30
N ILE A 527 -29.83 8.92 -10.11
CA ILE A 527 -30.03 7.47 -10.10
C ILE A 527 -30.08 7.00 -8.64
N ASN A 528 -31.23 6.45 -8.23
CA ASN A 528 -31.47 5.98 -6.86
C ASN A 528 -31.25 4.47 -6.70
N LYS A 529 -30.86 3.77 -7.78
CA LYS A 529 -30.52 2.37 -7.73
C LYS A 529 -29.34 2.14 -6.81
N LEU A 530 -29.41 1.09 -6.00
CA LEU A 530 -28.30 0.65 -5.15
C LEU A 530 -27.11 0.27 -6.04
N THR A 531 -25.92 0.83 -5.78
CA THR A 531 -24.72 0.60 -6.57
C THR A 531 -23.48 0.52 -5.68
N SER A 532 -22.41 -0.06 -6.21
CA SER A 532 -21.11 -0.14 -5.53
C SER A 532 -19.95 0.16 -6.48
N THR A 533 -18.74 0.24 -5.94
CA THR A 533 -17.52 0.41 -6.72
C THR A 533 -17.37 -0.63 -7.85
N PHE A 534 -17.92 -1.85 -7.68
CA PHE A 534 -17.90 -2.89 -8.72
C PHE A 534 -18.72 -2.52 -9.96
N ASP A 535 -19.72 -1.65 -9.82
CA ASP A 535 -20.63 -1.26 -10.92
C ASP A 535 -20.02 -0.18 -11.83
N ILE A 536 -18.92 0.46 -11.42
CA ILE A 536 -18.26 1.53 -12.20
C ILE A 536 -17.75 0.99 -13.53
N TYR A 537 -17.02 -0.13 -13.51
CA TYR A 537 -16.43 -0.75 -14.70
C TYR A 537 -17.49 -1.10 -15.77
N PRO A 538 -18.52 -1.94 -15.47
CA PRO A 538 -19.50 -2.31 -16.49
C PRO A 538 -20.36 -1.12 -16.96
N THR A 539 -20.60 -0.12 -16.11
CA THR A 539 -21.30 1.10 -16.47
C THR A 539 -20.52 1.90 -17.52
N LEU A 540 -19.23 2.16 -17.26
CA LEU A 540 -18.40 2.88 -18.22
C LEU A 540 -18.22 2.07 -19.51
N ALA A 541 -18.02 0.75 -19.42
CA ALA A 541 -17.92 -0.10 -20.59
C ALA A 541 -19.20 0.01 -21.48
N ASN A 542 -20.40 -0.06 -20.88
CA ASN A 542 -21.66 0.14 -21.60
C ASN A 542 -21.76 1.54 -22.23
N MET A 543 -21.47 2.59 -21.46
CA MET A 543 -21.61 3.98 -21.95
C MET A 543 -20.62 4.30 -23.08
N PHE A 544 -19.45 3.66 -23.13
CA PHE A 544 -18.48 3.79 -24.22
C PHE A 544 -18.68 2.76 -25.35
N GLY A 545 -19.65 1.85 -25.22
CA GLY A 545 -19.99 0.87 -26.25
C GLY A 545 -19.03 -0.32 -26.33
N PHE A 546 -18.28 -0.63 -25.27
CA PHE A 546 -17.36 -1.76 -25.24
C PHE A 546 -18.10 -3.07 -25.02
N ASP A 547 -17.70 -4.10 -25.74
CA ASP A 547 -18.19 -5.46 -25.54
C ASP A 547 -17.41 -6.16 -24.44
N ILE A 548 -18.05 -6.38 -23.31
CA ILE A 548 -17.50 -7.11 -22.16
C ILE A 548 -18.14 -8.47 -21.93
N THR A 549 -18.84 -9.02 -22.95
CA THR A 549 -19.59 -10.28 -22.84
C THR A 549 -18.71 -11.45 -22.39
N ASN A 550 -17.45 -11.48 -22.80
CA ASN A 550 -16.48 -12.50 -22.45
C ASN A 550 -15.60 -12.12 -21.24
N SER A 551 -15.90 -11.02 -20.57
CA SER A 551 -15.18 -10.60 -19.38
C SER A 551 -15.69 -11.33 -18.14
N TYR A 552 -14.91 -11.31 -17.08
CA TYR A 552 -15.35 -11.61 -15.72
C TYR A 552 -15.48 -10.32 -14.94
N THR A 553 -16.69 -10.00 -14.48
CA THR A 553 -16.96 -8.84 -13.63
C THR A 553 -18.09 -9.15 -12.67
N ILE A 554 -18.05 -8.57 -11.47
CA ILE A 554 -19.01 -8.81 -10.40
C ILE A 554 -20.19 -7.83 -10.48
N GLY A 555 -19.88 -6.58 -10.82
CA GLY A 555 -20.84 -5.48 -10.88
C GLY A 555 -21.77 -5.55 -12.08
N ASN A 556 -22.75 -4.67 -12.08
CA ASN A 556 -23.72 -4.49 -13.16
C ASN A 556 -23.64 -3.07 -13.71
N ASP A 557 -24.00 -2.88 -14.96
CA ASP A 557 -24.32 -1.55 -15.46
C ASP A 557 -25.45 -0.92 -14.65
N VAL A 558 -25.24 0.29 -14.14
CA VAL A 558 -26.22 0.97 -13.28
C VAL A 558 -27.55 1.29 -14.01
N PHE A 559 -27.52 1.35 -15.34
CA PHE A 559 -28.69 1.59 -16.18
C PHE A 559 -29.42 0.32 -16.61
N SER A 560 -28.91 -0.86 -16.26
CA SER A 560 -29.57 -2.15 -16.50
C SER A 560 -30.70 -2.40 -15.52
N ASP A 561 -31.62 -3.31 -15.86
CA ASP A 561 -32.67 -3.79 -14.95
C ASP A 561 -32.20 -4.90 -13.99
N ASN A 562 -30.90 -5.21 -14.01
CA ASN A 562 -30.31 -6.23 -13.14
C ASN A 562 -30.47 -5.85 -11.66
N GLU A 563 -30.77 -6.83 -10.82
CA GLU A 563 -30.84 -6.63 -9.37
C GLU A 563 -29.45 -6.23 -8.82
N SER A 564 -29.47 -5.27 -7.90
CA SER A 564 -28.28 -4.74 -7.25
C SER A 564 -28.14 -5.28 -5.83
N PHE A 565 -26.90 -5.44 -5.41
CA PHE A 565 -26.54 -5.70 -4.02
C PHE A 565 -25.14 -5.14 -3.75
N VAL A 566 -24.89 -4.80 -2.50
CA VAL A 566 -23.56 -4.42 -2.03
C VAL A 566 -23.12 -5.45 -0.98
N PHE A 567 -21.90 -5.90 -1.04
CA PHE A 567 -21.34 -6.75 -0.01
C PHE A 567 -20.07 -6.11 0.58
N PHE A 568 -19.88 -6.38 1.86
CA PHE A 568 -18.78 -5.80 2.62
C PHE A 568 -17.73 -6.87 2.94
N LYS A 569 -16.56 -6.43 3.35
CA LYS A 569 -15.43 -7.30 3.68
C LYS A 569 -15.77 -8.38 4.71
N ASP A 570 -16.53 -8.02 5.73
CA ASP A 570 -16.98 -8.92 6.81
C ASP A 570 -18.02 -9.95 6.39
N GLY A 571 -18.60 -9.83 5.20
CA GLY A 571 -19.67 -10.68 4.67
C GLY A 571 -21.07 -10.12 4.89
N SER A 572 -21.19 -8.89 5.40
CA SER A 572 -22.47 -8.17 5.45
C SER A 572 -22.97 -7.85 4.05
N ILE A 573 -24.29 -7.76 3.88
CA ILE A 573 -24.96 -7.61 2.58
C ILE A 573 -26.02 -6.52 2.68
N LEU A 574 -26.01 -5.61 1.71
CA LEU A 574 -27.02 -4.59 1.54
C LEU A 574 -27.77 -4.83 0.23
N THR A 575 -29.11 -4.78 0.28
CA THR A 575 -30.03 -4.78 -0.86
C THR A 575 -31.03 -3.64 -0.71
N ASP A 576 -31.88 -3.42 -1.69
CA ASP A 576 -32.94 -2.40 -1.59
C ASP A 576 -33.91 -2.67 -0.42
N ASN A 577 -34.07 -3.94 -0.01
CA ASN A 577 -35.08 -4.36 0.97
C ASN A 577 -34.52 -4.64 2.36
N LEU A 578 -33.25 -5.02 2.48
CA LEU A 578 -32.65 -5.42 3.75
C LEU A 578 -31.15 -5.14 3.84
N TYR A 579 -30.69 -5.01 5.07
CA TYR A 579 -29.29 -5.12 5.44
C TYR A 579 -29.08 -6.35 6.33
N TYR A 580 -28.18 -7.23 5.91
CA TYR A 580 -27.72 -8.36 6.73
C TYR A 580 -26.38 -8.00 7.36
N ASP A 581 -26.35 -7.91 8.68
CA ASP A 581 -25.15 -7.75 9.49
C ASP A 581 -24.54 -9.13 9.80
N SER A 582 -23.43 -9.46 9.19
CA SER A 582 -22.77 -10.76 9.37
C SER A 582 -22.14 -10.92 10.75
N SER A 583 -21.74 -9.83 11.40
CA SER A 583 -21.11 -9.85 12.72
C SER A 583 -22.08 -10.20 13.84
N LEU A 584 -23.34 -9.82 13.68
CA LEU A 584 -24.43 -10.06 14.62
C LEU A 584 -25.36 -11.20 14.16
N ASP A 585 -25.17 -11.74 12.96
CA ASP A 585 -26.11 -12.64 12.27
C ASP A 585 -27.55 -12.11 12.31
N HIS A 586 -27.70 -10.82 12.00
CA HIS A 586 -28.95 -10.09 12.16
C HIS A 586 -29.40 -9.44 10.85
N ILE A 587 -30.72 -9.43 10.61
CA ILE A 587 -31.34 -8.80 9.43
C ILE A 587 -32.10 -7.55 9.89
N ILE A 588 -31.83 -6.45 9.22
CA ILE A 588 -32.57 -5.20 9.33
C ILE A 588 -33.35 -5.01 8.04
N PHE A 589 -34.70 -4.96 8.12
CA PHE A 589 -35.54 -4.67 6.97
C PHE A 589 -35.57 -3.15 6.71
N LEU A 590 -35.30 -2.77 5.48
CA LEU A 590 -35.28 -1.38 5.02
C LEU A 590 -36.56 -0.97 4.30
N SER A 591 -37.44 -1.95 4.01
CA SER A 591 -38.73 -1.76 3.39
C SER A 591 -39.78 -2.64 4.09
N ASP A 592 -41.06 -2.46 3.73
CA ASP A 592 -42.14 -3.29 4.22
C ASP A 592 -42.09 -4.74 3.66
N ASP A 593 -41.26 -4.97 2.66
CA ASP A 593 -41.02 -6.31 2.11
C ASP A 593 -39.98 -7.05 2.97
N SER A 594 -40.43 -8.05 3.67
CA SER A 594 -39.61 -8.90 4.55
C SER A 594 -39.13 -10.19 3.88
N ASP A 595 -39.04 -10.22 2.54
CA ASP A 595 -38.58 -11.39 1.81
C ASP A 595 -37.06 -11.62 2.01
N THR A 596 -36.74 -12.74 2.64
CA THR A 596 -35.35 -13.19 2.88
C THR A 596 -34.93 -14.34 1.97
N THR A 597 -35.78 -14.76 1.02
CA THR A 597 -35.50 -15.94 0.18
C THR A 597 -34.22 -15.80 -0.63
N LYS A 598 -33.91 -14.59 -1.07
CA LYS A 598 -32.70 -14.29 -1.85
C LYS A 598 -31.43 -14.19 -1.01
N LEU A 599 -31.52 -13.97 0.29
CA LEU A 599 -30.35 -13.74 1.15
C LEU A 599 -29.39 -14.93 1.14
N ASN A 600 -29.88 -16.15 1.21
CA ASN A 600 -29.03 -17.34 1.18
C ASN A 600 -28.33 -17.51 -0.17
N MET A 601 -29.02 -17.23 -1.27
CA MET A 601 -28.43 -17.24 -2.61
C MET A 601 -27.33 -16.17 -2.75
N LEU A 602 -27.54 -14.97 -2.18
CA LEU A 602 -26.53 -13.91 -2.17
C LEU A 602 -25.32 -14.28 -1.30
N LYS A 603 -25.54 -14.91 -0.14
CA LYS A 603 -24.46 -15.41 0.71
C LYS A 603 -23.60 -16.45 -0.04
N GLU A 604 -24.20 -17.38 -0.75
CA GLU A 604 -23.50 -18.37 -1.58
C GLU A 604 -22.76 -17.67 -2.72
N LYS A 605 -23.41 -16.79 -3.47
CA LYS A 605 -22.80 -16.02 -4.55
C LYS A 605 -21.58 -15.22 -4.07
N ILE A 606 -21.67 -14.55 -2.91
CA ILE A 606 -20.59 -13.76 -2.35
C ILE A 606 -19.42 -14.66 -1.89
N ASN A 607 -19.74 -15.82 -1.31
CA ASN A 607 -18.71 -16.80 -0.95
C ASN A 607 -17.95 -17.30 -2.19
N ASP A 608 -18.68 -17.58 -3.27
CA ASP A 608 -18.09 -17.99 -4.55
C ASP A 608 -17.22 -16.87 -5.15
N ILE A 609 -17.69 -15.63 -5.14
CA ILE A 609 -16.91 -14.45 -5.57
C ILE A 609 -15.61 -14.35 -4.76
N LYS A 610 -15.69 -14.49 -3.44
CA LYS A 610 -14.51 -14.39 -2.56
C LYS A 610 -13.52 -15.54 -2.78
N THR A 611 -14.02 -16.75 -2.98
CA THR A 611 -13.19 -17.94 -3.18
C THR A 611 -12.60 -17.95 -4.59
N TYR A 612 -13.46 -18.05 -5.59
CA TYR A 612 -13.01 -18.23 -6.98
C TYR A 612 -12.43 -16.96 -7.59
N GLY A 613 -12.90 -15.77 -7.18
CA GLY A 613 -12.32 -14.51 -7.63
C GLY A 613 -10.84 -14.37 -7.25
N GLN A 614 -10.47 -14.80 -6.04
CA GLN A 614 -9.06 -14.83 -5.63
C GLN A 614 -8.26 -15.90 -6.39
N ASP A 615 -8.83 -17.08 -6.61
CA ASP A 615 -8.15 -18.17 -7.32
C ASP A 615 -7.98 -17.86 -8.81
N ILE A 616 -8.91 -17.14 -9.44
CA ILE A 616 -8.77 -16.59 -10.79
C ILE A 616 -7.52 -15.71 -10.91
N ILE A 617 -7.32 -14.82 -9.92
CA ILE A 617 -6.13 -13.94 -9.88
C ILE A 617 -4.87 -14.77 -9.61
N ARG A 618 -4.87 -15.67 -8.61
CA ARG A 618 -3.73 -16.52 -8.24
C ARG A 618 -3.24 -17.38 -9.39
N ALA A 619 -4.15 -17.95 -10.16
CA ALA A 619 -3.85 -18.81 -11.29
C ALA A 619 -3.67 -18.04 -12.61
N ASN A 620 -3.81 -16.70 -12.62
CA ASN A 620 -3.73 -15.85 -13.80
C ASN A 620 -4.65 -16.35 -14.95
N LEU A 621 -5.94 -16.57 -14.67
CA LEU A 621 -6.91 -17.16 -15.60
C LEU A 621 -7.63 -16.15 -16.50
N LEU A 622 -7.32 -14.87 -16.39
CA LEU A 622 -7.93 -13.78 -17.17
C LEU A 622 -7.20 -13.56 -18.51
N TYR A 623 -7.19 -14.54 -19.41
CA TYR A 623 -6.52 -14.46 -20.72
C TYR A 623 -7.44 -14.75 -21.89
#